data_2168d657ae9aaf890e787260aa5d890d
#
_entry.id   2168d657ae9aaf890e787260aa5d890d
#
_cell.length_a   1.000
_cell.length_b   1.000
_cell.length_c   1.000
_cell.angle_alpha   90.00
_cell.angle_beta   90.00
_cell.angle_gamma   90.00
#
_symmetry.space_group_name_H-M   'P 1'
#
loop_
_entity.id
_entity.type
_entity.pdbx_description
1 polymer ?
#
loop_
_entity_poly.entity_id
_entity_poly.type
_entity_poly.pdbx_seq_one_letter_code
_entity_poly.pdbx_strand_id
1 'polypeptide(L)'
;MTDDRYWVRPGTVAAVPLDEPPAVVSIGVGLHGVTSALDVFRLPDLWQLHLYRYAAELTVDGVPHALRPGHVSLVPPGAVVRYRYRGRSEHLYAHLRLPGAGAPRPGAPSAGEPRPVPVVQDAGAGTPALSDLLLRAIAAVPGTPRRADAEVWAALWRVAELAGPAAGSGTRPHASAAAAIAFIESHLARPLRVPEVARAAGISQNHLIRLFRRETGGTVVAYIRRRRMERARHLLRESTLAIPAIAAAVGMPDLQAFNKACRRELGASPRAIRAIRTGRVPVPVPDADQVPAYDRPVPR
;
A
#
# COMPACT_ATOMS: atom_id res chain seq x y z
N MET A 1 28.09 -3.39 -17.52
CA MET A 1 27.23 -4.56 -17.30
C MET A 1 25.98 -4.04 -16.63
N THR A 2 24.84 -4.07 -17.30
CA THR A 2 23.55 -3.62 -16.75
C THR A 2 23.15 -4.61 -15.67
N ASP A 3 22.67 -4.12 -14.54
CA ASP A 3 22.24 -5.00 -13.44
C ASP A 3 20.87 -5.61 -13.80
N ASP A 4 20.88 -6.84 -14.32
CA ASP A 4 19.69 -7.54 -14.82
C ASP A 4 18.62 -7.81 -13.76
N ARG A 5 18.95 -7.60 -12.47
CA ARG A 5 18.02 -7.81 -11.33
C ARG A 5 16.75 -6.96 -11.39
N TYR A 6 16.79 -5.81 -12.03
CA TYR A 6 15.68 -4.89 -12.11
C TYR A 6 14.88 -4.97 -13.41
N TRP A 7 15.19 -5.93 -14.27
CA TRP A 7 14.51 -6.05 -15.56
C TRP A 7 13.58 -7.26 -15.62
N VAL A 8 12.31 -7.04 -15.98
CA VAL A 8 11.39 -8.08 -16.47
C VAL A 8 11.60 -8.26 -17.98
N ARG A 9 11.79 -7.12 -18.69
CA ARG A 9 12.22 -7.05 -20.09
C ARG A 9 13.18 -5.86 -20.23
N PRO A 10 14.44 -6.11 -20.58
CA PRO A 10 15.43 -5.04 -20.73
C PRO A 10 14.91 -3.88 -21.60
N GLY A 11 15.10 -2.65 -21.14
CA GLY A 11 14.70 -1.43 -21.83
C GLY A 11 13.19 -1.16 -21.92
N THR A 12 12.31 -2.08 -21.53
CA THR A 12 10.85 -1.91 -21.66
C THR A 12 10.06 -2.09 -20.37
N VAL A 13 10.39 -3.06 -19.52
CA VAL A 13 9.65 -3.34 -18.27
C VAL A 13 10.62 -3.59 -17.14
N ALA A 14 10.54 -2.77 -16.09
CA ALA A 14 11.34 -2.88 -14.88
C ALA A 14 10.57 -3.62 -13.76
N ALA A 15 11.29 -4.34 -12.89
CA ALA A 15 10.80 -4.96 -11.68
C ALA A 15 10.99 -3.99 -10.50
N VAL A 16 9.92 -3.37 -10.03
CA VAL A 16 9.97 -2.26 -9.06
C VAL A 16 9.56 -2.76 -7.66
N PRO A 17 10.47 -2.75 -6.66
CA PRO A 17 10.12 -3.03 -5.27
C PRO A 17 9.42 -1.81 -4.66
N LEU A 18 8.21 -1.99 -4.14
CA LEU A 18 7.38 -0.91 -3.58
C LEU A 18 6.96 -1.13 -2.12
N ASP A 19 7.47 -2.16 -1.46
CA ASP A 19 7.07 -2.54 -0.10
C ASP A 19 7.55 -1.57 0.97
N GLU A 20 8.64 -0.86 0.68
CA GLU A 20 9.22 0.14 1.57
C GLU A 20 9.35 1.49 0.86
N PRO A 21 9.28 2.62 1.60
CA PRO A 21 9.44 3.94 1.02
C PRO A 21 10.84 4.12 0.42
N PRO A 22 10.96 4.86 -0.70
CA PRO A 22 12.25 5.20 -1.30
C PRO A 22 13.06 6.14 -0.41
N ALA A 23 14.38 6.21 -0.65
CA ALA A 23 15.20 7.32 -0.22
C ALA A 23 15.45 8.26 -1.42
N VAL A 24 14.88 9.44 -1.38
CA VAL A 24 15.07 10.48 -2.42
C VAL A 24 16.47 11.06 -2.29
N VAL A 25 17.26 10.98 -3.35
CA VAL A 25 18.63 11.49 -3.39
C VAL A 25 18.68 12.87 -4.04
N SER A 26 17.93 13.07 -5.14
CA SER A 26 17.79 14.35 -5.83
C SER A 26 16.41 14.44 -6.45
N ILE A 27 15.78 15.60 -6.35
CA ILE A 27 14.48 15.87 -6.93
C ILE A 27 14.39 17.34 -7.34
N GLY A 28 13.71 17.62 -8.44
CA GLY A 28 13.58 19.00 -8.92
C GLY A 28 12.90 19.12 -10.27
N VAL A 29 13.10 20.30 -10.86
CA VAL A 29 12.72 20.60 -12.24
C VAL A 29 13.98 20.56 -13.08
N GLY A 30 14.04 19.64 -14.05
CA GLY A 30 15.12 19.54 -15.02
C GLY A 30 14.80 20.35 -16.26
N LEU A 31 15.82 21.02 -16.80
CA LEU A 31 15.74 21.77 -18.05
C LEU A 31 16.85 21.31 -18.98
N HIS A 32 16.47 20.80 -20.14
CA HIS A 32 17.36 20.24 -21.17
C HIS A 32 17.04 20.79 -22.57
N GLY A 33 17.82 20.40 -23.56
CA GLY A 33 17.61 20.78 -24.97
C GLY A 33 17.85 22.25 -25.26
N VAL A 34 18.55 23.00 -24.39
CA VAL A 34 18.91 24.42 -24.58
C VAL A 34 20.27 24.54 -25.27
N THR A 35 21.27 23.78 -24.81
CA THR A 35 22.64 23.82 -25.32
C THR A 35 22.99 22.61 -26.17
N SER A 36 22.33 21.50 -25.96
CA SER A 36 22.50 20.24 -26.69
C SER A 36 21.16 19.62 -27.01
N ALA A 37 20.99 19.12 -28.22
CA ALA A 37 19.84 18.34 -28.63
C ALA A 37 19.94 16.86 -28.21
N LEU A 38 21.08 16.43 -27.67
CA LEU A 38 21.36 15.05 -27.31
C LEU A 38 22.05 15.00 -25.95
N ASP A 39 21.47 14.27 -25.00
CA ASP A 39 22.11 13.96 -23.73
C ASP A 39 22.16 12.45 -23.52
N VAL A 40 23.23 11.98 -22.85
CA VAL A 40 23.38 10.57 -22.45
C VAL A 40 23.69 10.53 -20.97
N PHE A 41 22.87 9.74 -20.25
CA PHE A 41 22.99 9.57 -18.80
C PHE A 41 23.11 8.10 -18.43
N ARG A 42 23.83 7.85 -17.35
CA ARG A 42 23.85 6.57 -16.66
C ARG A 42 23.98 6.83 -15.16
N LEU A 43 22.99 6.44 -14.37
CA LEU A 43 23.04 6.49 -12.91
C LEU A 43 23.24 5.05 -12.38
N PRO A 44 24.44 4.72 -11.85
CA PRO A 44 24.79 3.33 -11.51
C PRO A 44 23.87 2.70 -10.46
N ASP A 45 23.43 3.50 -9.46
CA ASP A 45 22.77 3.04 -8.23
C ASP A 45 21.46 3.77 -7.93
N LEU A 46 20.94 4.56 -8.87
CA LEU A 46 19.74 5.34 -8.67
C LEU A 46 18.68 4.99 -9.70
N TRP A 47 17.46 4.83 -9.22
CA TRP A 47 16.26 4.85 -10.05
C TRP A 47 15.99 6.27 -10.52
N GLN A 48 15.46 6.43 -11.72
CA GLN A 48 15.14 7.70 -12.34
C GLN A 48 13.64 7.75 -12.62
N LEU A 49 12.90 8.56 -11.86
CA LEU A 49 11.48 8.87 -12.09
C LEU A 49 11.40 10.24 -12.76
N HIS A 50 10.84 10.31 -13.98
CA HIS A 50 10.66 11.57 -14.71
C HIS A 50 9.23 11.72 -15.20
N LEU A 51 8.63 12.89 -15.02
CA LEU A 51 7.33 13.28 -15.58
C LEU A 51 7.55 14.37 -16.62
N TYR A 52 7.27 14.08 -17.88
CA TYR A 52 7.62 14.91 -19.01
C TYR A 52 6.54 15.93 -19.37
N ARG A 53 6.96 17.14 -19.70
CA ARG A 53 6.11 18.24 -20.16
C ARG A 53 6.37 18.59 -21.63
N TYR A 54 7.16 17.78 -22.36
CA TYR A 54 7.61 18.01 -23.72
C TYR A 54 7.57 16.73 -24.56
N ALA A 55 7.74 16.90 -25.88
CA ALA A 55 7.93 15.77 -26.79
C ALA A 55 9.41 15.58 -27.13
N ALA A 56 9.89 14.34 -27.03
CA ALA A 56 11.27 13.94 -27.34
C ALA A 56 11.34 12.46 -27.72
N GLU A 57 12.53 12.00 -28.08
CA GLU A 57 12.86 10.58 -28.15
C GLU A 57 13.74 10.20 -26.96
N LEU A 58 13.36 9.11 -26.30
CA LEU A 58 14.12 8.50 -25.21
C LEU A 58 14.54 7.10 -25.66
N THR A 59 15.82 6.78 -25.51
CA THR A 59 16.29 5.40 -25.69
C THR A 59 16.80 4.88 -24.35
N VAL A 60 16.32 3.71 -23.90
CA VAL A 60 16.76 3.04 -22.68
C VAL A 60 17.35 1.68 -23.04
N ASP A 61 18.62 1.48 -22.74
CA ASP A 61 19.40 0.28 -23.12
C ASP A 61 19.19 -0.16 -24.58
N GLY A 62 19.18 0.83 -25.49
CA GLY A 62 18.99 0.61 -26.92
C GLY A 62 17.54 0.54 -27.39
N VAL A 63 16.55 0.48 -26.50
CA VAL A 63 15.12 0.44 -26.86
C VAL A 63 14.56 1.86 -26.97
N PRO A 64 13.99 2.27 -28.13
CA PRO A 64 13.45 3.60 -28.33
C PRO A 64 12.05 3.76 -27.78
N HIS A 65 11.77 4.92 -27.18
CA HIS A 65 10.47 5.34 -26.67
C HIS A 65 10.17 6.77 -27.14
N ALA A 66 8.98 6.98 -27.70
CA ALA A 66 8.50 8.32 -28.03
C ALA A 66 7.92 8.98 -26.78
N LEU A 67 8.44 10.14 -26.36
CA LEU A 67 7.91 10.93 -25.26
C LEU A 67 6.93 11.98 -25.75
N ARG A 68 5.91 12.23 -24.92
CA ARG A 68 4.92 13.30 -25.07
C ARG A 68 4.64 13.95 -23.71
N PRO A 69 4.10 15.18 -23.68
CA PRO A 69 3.60 15.76 -22.42
C PRO A 69 2.65 14.81 -21.72
N GLY A 70 2.84 14.60 -20.41
CA GLY A 70 2.07 13.64 -19.60
C GLY A 70 2.64 12.22 -19.55
N HIS A 71 3.66 11.90 -20.35
CA HIS A 71 4.37 10.65 -20.17
C HIS A 71 5.21 10.68 -18.89
N VAL A 72 5.32 9.51 -18.25
CA VAL A 72 6.18 9.26 -17.10
C VAL A 72 7.13 8.12 -17.42
N SER A 73 8.40 8.24 -16.99
CA SER A 73 9.33 7.12 -17.05
C SER A 73 9.83 6.74 -15.66
N LEU A 74 10.07 5.43 -15.49
CA LEU A 74 10.73 4.86 -14.31
C LEU A 74 11.83 3.92 -14.80
N VAL A 75 13.08 4.40 -14.73
CA VAL A 75 14.25 3.70 -15.25
C VAL A 75 15.09 3.15 -14.10
N PRO A 76 15.46 1.85 -14.13
CA PRO A 76 16.25 1.22 -13.07
C PRO A 76 17.72 1.68 -13.08
N PRO A 77 18.45 1.42 -11.96
CA PRO A 77 19.88 1.69 -11.86
C PRO A 77 20.69 1.02 -12.96
N GLY A 78 21.75 1.70 -13.39
CA GLY A 78 22.72 1.18 -14.35
C GLY A 78 22.31 1.25 -15.82
N ALA A 79 21.03 1.50 -16.13
CA ALA A 79 20.55 1.64 -17.50
C ALA A 79 21.17 2.84 -18.21
N VAL A 80 21.50 2.67 -19.48
CA VAL A 80 22.00 3.76 -20.35
C VAL A 80 20.81 4.46 -20.98
N VAL A 81 20.65 5.74 -20.68
CA VAL A 81 19.55 6.58 -21.13
C VAL A 81 20.05 7.63 -22.11
N ARG A 82 19.41 7.72 -23.28
CA ARG A 82 19.74 8.74 -24.31
C ARG A 82 18.50 9.53 -24.63
N TYR A 83 18.59 10.85 -24.53
CA TYR A 83 17.52 11.77 -24.91
C TYR A 83 17.89 12.50 -26.22
N ARG A 84 16.91 12.58 -27.12
CA ARG A 84 16.96 13.47 -28.30
C ARG A 84 15.86 14.50 -28.16
N TYR A 85 16.22 15.71 -27.77
CA TYR A 85 15.30 16.82 -27.55
C TYR A 85 14.95 17.53 -28.87
N ARG A 86 13.74 18.11 -28.91
CA ARG A 86 13.28 18.96 -30.03
C ARG A 86 13.33 20.45 -29.71
N GLY A 87 14.03 20.85 -28.66
CA GLY A 87 14.15 22.20 -28.13
C GLY A 87 14.09 22.23 -26.61
N ARG A 88 13.81 23.38 -26.03
CA ARG A 88 13.70 23.56 -24.58
C ARG A 88 12.72 22.53 -23.96
N SER A 89 13.23 21.71 -23.09
CA SER A 89 12.56 20.54 -22.55
C SER A 89 12.59 20.57 -21.03
N GLU A 90 11.42 20.77 -20.40
CA GLU A 90 11.25 20.83 -18.96
C GLU A 90 10.52 19.60 -18.43
N HIS A 91 11.00 19.00 -17.35
CA HIS A 91 10.36 17.88 -16.69
C HIS A 91 10.54 17.93 -15.18
N LEU A 92 9.66 17.27 -14.45
CA LEU A 92 9.87 16.96 -13.04
C LEU A 92 10.66 15.66 -12.94
N TYR A 93 11.66 15.60 -12.06
CA TYR A 93 12.44 14.40 -11.84
C TYR A 93 12.63 14.07 -10.36
N ALA A 94 12.81 12.79 -10.07
CA ALA A 94 13.34 12.30 -8.82
C ALA A 94 14.33 11.16 -9.09
N HIS A 95 15.52 11.28 -8.54
CA HIS A 95 16.50 10.22 -8.47
C HIS A 95 16.48 9.64 -7.05
N LEU A 96 16.35 8.32 -6.94
CA LEU A 96 16.04 7.68 -5.67
C LEU A 96 16.66 6.29 -5.56
N ARG A 97 16.82 5.82 -4.31
CA ARG A 97 17.12 4.43 -4.01
C ARG A 97 15.85 3.72 -3.55
N LEU A 98 15.58 2.53 -4.08
CA LEU A 98 14.54 1.64 -3.60
C LEU A 98 15.19 0.57 -2.72
N PRO A 99 14.71 0.37 -1.47
CA PRO A 99 15.13 -0.73 -0.63
C PRO A 99 14.63 -2.07 -1.21
N GLY A 100 15.30 -3.17 -0.90
CA GLY A 100 14.84 -4.52 -1.28
C GLY A 100 15.58 -5.20 -2.43
N ALA A 101 16.61 -4.59 -3.01
CA ALA A 101 17.50 -5.26 -3.98
C ALA A 101 18.68 -6.01 -3.30
N GLY A 102 18.70 -6.12 -1.97
CA GLY A 102 19.69 -6.85 -1.19
C GLY A 102 19.12 -8.16 -0.60
N ALA A 103 20.01 -9.06 -0.13
CA ALA A 103 19.61 -10.28 0.54
C ALA A 103 18.60 -10.04 1.67
N PRO A 104 17.58 -10.93 1.87
CA PRO A 104 16.58 -10.78 2.91
C PRO A 104 17.27 -10.60 4.27
N ARG A 105 16.90 -9.56 5.01
CA ARG A 105 17.35 -9.40 6.40
C ARG A 105 16.68 -10.47 7.25
N PRO A 106 17.43 -11.22 8.09
CA PRO A 106 16.84 -12.19 9.02
C PRO A 106 15.81 -11.46 9.92
N GLY A 107 14.54 -11.94 9.89
CA GLY A 107 13.44 -11.37 10.68
C GLY A 107 12.64 -10.25 10.04
N ALA A 108 12.97 -9.79 8.83
CA ALA A 108 12.09 -8.92 8.06
C ALA A 108 10.88 -9.73 7.50
N PRO A 109 9.65 -9.15 7.45
CA PRO A 109 8.57 -9.75 6.70
C PRO A 109 9.05 -9.96 5.26
N SER A 110 8.66 -11.09 4.66
CA SER A 110 8.97 -11.41 3.25
C SER A 110 8.71 -10.18 2.39
N ALA A 111 9.75 -9.67 1.73
CA ALA A 111 9.58 -8.60 0.77
C ALA A 111 8.56 -9.05 -0.29
N GLY A 112 7.56 -8.23 -0.54
CA GLY A 112 6.55 -8.51 -1.58
C GLY A 112 7.23 -8.65 -2.94
N GLU A 113 6.55 -9.33 -3.84
CA GLU A 113 7.07 -9.54 -5.20
C GLU A 113 7.22 -8.20 -5.94
N PRO A 114 8.39 -7.88 -6.54
CA PRO A 114 8.57 -6.65 -7.30
C PRO A 114 7.52 -6.52 -8.41
N ARG A 115 6.95 -5.33 -8.57
CA ARG A 115 5.92 -5.09 -9.59
C ARG A 115 6.53 -4.83 -10.96
N PRO A 116 6.05 -5.49 -12.01
CA PRO A 116 6.45 -5.17 -13.37
C PRO A 116 5.83 -3.83 -13.78
N VAL A 117 6.67 -2.85 -14.11
CA VAL A 117 6.28 -1.50 -14.50
C VAL A 117 6.91 -1.17 -15.85
N PRO A 118 6.14 -0.79 -16.89
CA PRO A 118 6.69 -0.29 -18.14
C PRO A 118 7.57 0.93 -17.89
N VAL A 119 8.74 0.94 -18.54
CA VAL A 119 9.73 2.02 -18.39
C VAL A 119 9.17 3.38 -18.77
N VAL A 120 8.32 3.42 -19.79
CA VAL A 120 7.61 4.64 -20.22
C VAL A 120 6.12 4.35 -20.31
N GLN A 121 5.31 5.23 -19.74
CA GLN A 121 3.86 5.13 -19.73
C GLN A 121 3.21 6.50 -19.95
N ASP A 122 2.00 6.51 -20.49
CA ASP A 122 1.15 7.72 -20.53
C ASP A 122 0.36 7.80 -19.21
N ALA A 123 0.58 8.85 -18.46
CA ALA A 123 -0.16 9.09 -17.21
C ALA A 123 -1.59 9.58 -17.46
N GLY A 124 -1.90 10.06 -18.67
CA GLY A 124 -3.23 10.49 -19.06
C GLY A 124 -3.89 11.44 -18.05
N ALA A 125 -5.10 11.11 -17.61
CA ALA A 125 -5.82 11.84 -16.57
C ALA A 125 -5.11 11.83 -15.19
N GLY A 126 -4.13 10.95 -14.97
CA GLY A 126 -3.32 10.91 -13.74
C GLY A 126 -2.19 11.94 -13.68
N THR A 127 -1.88 12.61 -14.80
CA THR A 127 -0.78 13.60 -14.91
C THR A 127 -0.85 14.71 -13.84
N PRO A 128 -1.98 15.38 -13.57
CA PRO A 128 -2.06 16.40 -12.53
C PRO A 128 -1.71 15.87 -11.15
N ALA A 129 -2.25 14.71 -10.78
CA ALA A 129 -2.00 14.11 -9.47
C ALA A 129 -0.54 13.68 -9.28
N LEU A 130 0.14 13.16 -10.32
CA LEU A 130 1.58 12.88 -10.30
C LEU A 130 2.41 14.16 -10.20
N SER A 131 2.03 15.20 -10.95
CA SER A 131 2.69 16.50 -10.88
C SER A 131 2.60 17.10 -9.48
N ASP A 132 1.42 17.06 -8.84
CA ASP A 132 1.19 17.56 -7.48
C ASP A 132 2.04 16.81 -6.44
N LEU A 133 2.13 15.49 -6.53
CA LEU A 133 2.96 14.67 -5.64
C LEU A 133 4.44 15.07 -5.75
N LEU A 134 4.97 15.18 -6.98
CA LEU A 134 6.36 15.56 -7.20
C LEU A 134 6.65 16.99 -6.75
N LEU A 135 5.75 17.95 -7.01
CA LEU A 135 5.92 19.34 -6.57
C LEU A 135 5.87 19.46 -5.04
N ARG A 136 4.99 18.71 -4.35
CA ARG A 136 5.00 18.65 -2.88
C ARG A 136 6.27 18.02 -2.34
N ALA A 137 6.78 16.98 -2.99
CA ALA A 137 8.05 16.38 -2.62
C ALA A 137 9.20 17.38 -2.76
N ILE A 138 9.29 18.13 -3.88
CA ILE A 138 10.29 19.19 -4.08
C ILE A 138 10.21 20.23 -2.97
N ALA A 139 9.00 20.70 -2.63
CA ALA A 139 8.79 21.69 -1.58
C ALA A 139 9.15 21.16 -0.18
N ALA A 140 9.07 19.85 0.06
CA ALA A 140 9.34 19.24 1.35
C ALA A 140 10.84 19.03 1.62
N VAL A 141 11.69 18.90 0.61
CA VAL A 141 13.13 18.57 0.76
C VAL A 141 13.86 19.46 1.76
N PRO A 142 13.74 20.81 1.75
CA PRO A 142 14.54 21.65 2.63
C PRO A 142 14.26 21.44 4.13
N GLY A 143 13.02 21.12 4.49
CA GLY A 143 12.60 21.07 5.90
C GLY A 143 12.19 19.71 6.41
N THR A 144 11.67 18.87 5.54
CA THR A 144 11.08 17.56 5.89
C THR A 144 11.40 16.47 4.86
N PRO A 145 12.68 16.04 4.73
CA PRO A 145 13.09 15.09 3.69
C PRO A 145 12.29 13.77 3.71
N ARG A 146 11.91 13.27 4.90
CA ARG A 146 11.07 12.07 5.02
C ARG A 146 9.67 12.24 4.43
N ARG A 147 9.16 13.46 4.42
CA ARG A 147 7.91 13.77 3.71
C ARG A 147 8.12 13.73 2.20
N ALA A 148 9.26 14.18 1.69
CA ALA A 148 9.60 14.03 0.28
C ALA A 148 9.66 12.56 -0.13
N ASP A 149 10.27 11.68 0.68
CA ASP A 149 10.28 10.23 0.47
C ASP A 149 8.84 9.67 0.36
N ALA A 150 7.94 10.08 1.26
CA ALA A 150 6.55 9.64 1.26
C ALA A 150 5.75 10.11 0.04
N GLU A 151 5.91 11.36 -0.39
CA GLU A 151 5.23 11.90 -1.58
C GLU A 151 5.74 11.20 -2.87
N VAL A 152 7.04 10.94 -2.96
CA VAL A 152 7.62 10.18 -4.08
C VAL A 152 7.16 8.72 -4.05
N TRP A 153 7.04 8.11 -2.88
CA TRP A 153 6.50 6.76 -2.76
C TRP A 153 5.05 6.67 -3.26
N ALA A 154 4.23 7.65 -2.90
CA ALA A 154 2.86 7.74 -3.43
C ALA A 154 2.85 7.93 -4.96
N ALA A 155 3.81 8.69 -5.53
CA ALA A 155 3.95 8.83 -6.97
C ALA A 155 4.35 7.50 -7.64
N LEU A 156 5.29 6.74 -7.06
CA LEU A 156 5.70 5.42 -7.55
C LEU A 156 4.54 4.42 -7.58
N TRP A 157 3.70 4.39 -6.55
CA TRP A 157 2.49 3.56 -6.52
C TRP A 157 1.53 3.93 -7.64
N ARG A 158 1.30 5.22 -7.91
CA ARG A 158 0.49 5.67 -9.04
C ARG A 158 1.06 5.25 -10.38
N VAL A 159 2.39 5.37 -10.55
CA VAL A 159 3.06 4.93 -11.79
C VAL A 159 2.91 3.41 -11.98
N ALA A 160 3.04 2.64 -10.92
CA ALA A 160 2.83 1.19 -10.97
C ALA A 160 1.36 0.80 -11.27
N GLU A 161 0.41 1.64 -10.86
CA GLU A 161 -1.02 1.45 -11.16
C GLU A 161 -1.37 1.79 -12.60
N LEU A 162 -0.63 2.68 -13.29
CA LEU A 162 -0.83 2.98 -14.72
C LEU A 162 -0.59 1.75 -15.61
N ALA A 163 0.35 0.89 -15.22
CA ALA A 163 0.69 -0.32 -15.95
C ALA A 163 -0.49 -1.30 -16.14
N GLY A 164 -1.57 -1.09 -15.39
CA GLY A 164 -2.64 -2.09 -15.32
C GLY A 164 -2.19 -3.36 -14.58
N PRO A 165 -3.05 -4.35 -14.42
CA PRO A 165 -2.62 -5.66 -13.94
C PRO A 165 -1.67 -6.27 -14.98
N ALA A 166 -0.45 -6.60 -14.57
CA ALA A 166 0.41 -7.47 -15.35
C ALA A 166 -0.37 -8.75 -15.67
N ALA A 167 -0.31 -9.21 -16.90
CA ALA A 167 -0.87 -10.51 -17.26
C ALA A 167 -0.14 -11.57 -16.40
N GLY A 168 -0.72 -11.92 -15.25
CA GLY A 168 -0.15 -12.91 -14.34
C GLY A 168 -0.23 -12.65 -12.86
N SER A 169 -0.45 -11.42 -12.38
CA SER A 169 -0.56 -11.17 -10.93
C SER A 169 -1.71 -10.22 -10.62
N GLY A 170 -2.71 -10.75 -9.94
CA GLY A 170 -3.79 -10.07 -9.23
C GLY A 170 -4.51 -8.97 -10.02
N THR A 171 -5.68 -9.31 -10.52
CA THR A 171 -6.65 -8.38 -11.12
C THR A 171 -6.73 -7.09 -10.32
N ARG A 172 -6.53 -5.93 -10.97
CA ARG A 172 -6.98 -4.64 -10.40
C ARG A 172 -8.41 -4.85 -9.90
N PRO A 173 -8.74 -4.55 -8.64
CA PRO A 173 -10.12 -4.70 -8.21
C PRO A 173 -11.00 -3.92 -9.20
N HIS A 174 -12.02 -4.56 -9.77
CA HIS A 174 -12.96 -3.88 -10.63
C HIS A 174 -13.39 -2.59 -9.94
N ALA A 175 -13.41 -1.43 -10.61
CA ALA A 175 -13.67 -0.13 -9.98
C ALA A 175 -14.87 -0.18 -9.01
N SER A 176 -15.91 -0.94 -9.38
CA SER A 176 -17.06 -1.20 -8.52
C SER A 176 -16.73 -2.09 -7.29
N ALA A 177 -15.76 -3.00 -7.38
CA ALA A 177 -15.34 -3.78 -6.20
C ALA A 177 -14.55 -2.89 -5.23
N ALA A 178 -13.66 -2.05 -5.74
CA ALA A 178 -12.93 -1.06 -4.94
C ALA A 178 -13.89 -0.06 -4.26
N ALA A 179 -14.89 0.45 -4.99
CA ALA A 179 -15.94 1.31 -4.43
C ALA A 179 -16.77 0.61 -3.35
N ALA A 180 -17.14 -0.66 -3.57
CA ALA A 180 -17.84 -1.47 -2.57
C ALA A 180 -17.01 -1.66 -1.29
N ILE A 181 -15.72 -1.98 -1.43
CA ILE A 181 -14.80 -2.13 -0.31
C ILE A 181 -14.66 -0.81 0.45
N ALA A 182 -14.40 0.30 -0.24
CA ALA A 182 -14.29 1.63 0.37
C ALA A 182 -15.56 2.02 1.13
N PHE A 183 -16.74 1.74 0.57
CA PHE A 183 -18.02 1.97 1.23
C PHE A 183 -18.17 1.10 2.48
N ILE A 184 -17.82 -0.19 2.44
CA ILE A 184 -17.86 -1.09 3.60
C ILE A 184 -16.93 -0.56 4.70
N GLU A 185 -15.67 -0.24 4.37
CA GLU A 185 -14.67 0.21 5.35
C GLU A 185 -15.10 1.50 6.06
N SER A 186 -15.69 2.45 5.35
CA SER A 186 -16.17 3.72 5.93
C SER A 186 -17.44 3.55 6.79
N HIS A 187 -18.14 2.43 6.69
CA HIS A 187 -19.42 2.21 7.35
C HIS A 187 -19.47 0.96 8.25
N LEU A 188 -18.33 0.39 8.64
CA LEU A 188 -18.26 -0.83 9.47
C LEU A 188 -19.00 -0.72 10.81
N ALA A 189 -19.08 0.49 11.38
CA ALA A 189 -19.71 0.72 12.69
C ALA A 189 -21.25 0.66 12.68
N ARG A 190 -21.90 0.64 11.52
CA ARG A 190 -23.36 0.58 11.38
C ARG A 190 -23.83 -0.69 10.69
N PRO A 191 -25.12 -1.05 10.81
CA PRO A 191 -25.68 -2.13 10.02
C PRO A 191 -25.49 -1.88 8.51
N LEU A 192 -24.95 -2.87 7.80
CA LEU A 192 -24.72 -2.82 6.36
C LEU A 192 -25.52 -3.92 5.68
N ARG A 193 -26.26 -3.54 4.63
CA ARG A 193 -27.02 -4.48 3.79
C ARG A 193 -26.39 -4.59 2.41
N VAL A 194 -26.34 -5.79 1.84
CA VAL A 194 -25.74 -6.03 0.51
C VAL A 194 -26.32 -5.15 -0.58
N PRO A 195 -27.65 -4.88 -0.66
CA PRO A 195 -28.20 -3.95 -1.65
C PRO A 195 -27.68 -2.52 -1.52
N GLU A 196 -27.38 -2.08 -0.31
CA GLU A 196 -26.82 -0.75 -0.04
C GLU A 196 -25.40 -0.63 -0.56
N VAL A 197 -24.58 -1.65 -0.31
CA VAL A 197 -23.20 -1.75 -0.83
C VAL A 197 -23.21 -1.78 -2.36
N ALA A 198 -24.13 -2.53 -2.98
CA ALA A 198 -24.27 -2.62 -4.42
C ALA A 198 -24.62 -1.25 -5.05
N ARG A 199 -25.56 -0.52 -4.42
CA ARG A 199 -25.94 0.84 -4.85
C ARG A 199 -24.76 1.81 -4.76
N ALA A 200 -24.01 1.78 -3.66
CA ALA A 200 -22.84 2.61 -3.50
C ALA A 200 -21.73 2.30 -4.52
N ALA A 201 -21.63 1.05 -4.96
CA ALA A 201 -20.71 0.60 -6.01
C ALA A 201 -21.22 0.82 -7.44
N GLY A 202 -22.46 1.36 -7.62
CA GLY A 202 -23.06 1.62 -8.93
C GLY A 202 -23.42 0.36 -9.74
N ILE A 203 -23.69 -0.79 -9.07
CA ILE A 203 -23.99 -2.07 -9.71
C ILE A 203 -25.16 -2.81 -9.06
N SER A 204 -25.73 -3.79 -9.77
CA SER A 204 -26.77 -4.65 -9.21
C SER A 204 -26.21 -5.57 -8.10
N GLN A 205 -27.07 -5.98 -7.17
CA GLN A 205 -26.72 -6.89 -6.09
C GLN A 205 -26.12 -8.21 -6.60
N ASN A 206 -26.72 -8.80 -7.65
CA ASN A 206 -26.22 -10.05 -8.23
C ASN A 206 -24.83 -9.88 -8.88
N HIS A 207 -24.60 -8.72 -9.51
CA HIS A 207 -23.28 -8.39 -10.06
C HIS A 207 -22.26 -8.23 -8.94
N LEU A 208 -22.60 -7.49 -7.86
CA LEU A 208 -21.72 -7.34 -6.70
C LEU A 208 -21.32 -8.70 -6.09
N ILE A 209 -22.25 -9.61 -5.89
CA ILE A 209 -21.99 -10.93 -5.29
C ILE A 209 -20.97 -11.72 -6.15
N ARG A 210 -21.14 -11.76 -7.48
CA ARG A 210 -20.21 -12.46 -8.38
C ARG A 210 -18.84 -11.78 -8.41
N LEU A 211 -18.83 -10.46 -8.58
CA LEU A 211 -17.64 -9.64 -8.63
C LEU A 211 -16.84 -9.77 -7.32
N PHE A 212 -17.51 -9.66 -6.18
CA PHE A 212 -16.88 -9.68 -4.88
C PHE A 212 -16.23 -11.05 -4.58
N ARG A 213 -16.89 -12.17 -4.95
CA ARG A 213 -16.30 -13.51 -4.83
C ARG A 213 -15.05 -13.66 -5.67
N ARG A 214 -15.06 -13.13 -6.89
CA ARG A 214 -13.93 -13.18 -7.81
C ARG A 214 -12.73 -12.36 -7.26
N GLU A 215 -12.98 -11.17 -6.74
CA GLU A 215 -11.93 -10.23 -6.32
C GLU A 215 -11.39 -10.54 -4.91
N THR A 216 -12.23 -11.06 -4.00
CA THR A 216 -11.87 -11.25 -2.57
C THR A 216 -11.85 -12.71 -2.13
N GLY A 217 -12.24 -13.63 -2.99
CA GLY A 217 -12.39 -15.06 -2.67
C GLY A 217 -13.57 -15.39 -1.74
N GLY A 218 -14.38 -14.39 -1.31
CA GLY A 218 -15.43 -14.57 -0.32
C GLY A 218 -16.73 -13.84 -0.63
N THR A 219 -17.70 -13.95 0.27
CA THR A 219 -18.95 -13.19 0.18
C THR A 219 -18.81 -11.81 0.81
N VAL A 220 -19.62 -10.83 0.37
CA VAL A 220 -19.68 -9.47 0.96
C VAL A 220 -19.91 -9.54 2.48
N VAL A 221 -20.81 -10.41 2.92
CA VAL A 221 -21.15 -10.57 4.36
C VAL A 221 -19.96 -11.15 5.14
N ALA A 222 -19.26 -12.14 4.57
CA ALA A 222 -18.06 -12.71 5.20
C ALA A 222 -16.94 -11.69 5.32
N TYR A 223 -16.76 -10.85 4.29
CA TYR A 223 -15.80 -9.76 4.30
C TYR A 223 -16.12 -8.75 5.42
N ILE A 224 -17.35 -8.22 5.47
CA ILE A 224 -17.78 -7.27 6.51
C ILE A 224 -17.53 -7.85 7.90
N ARG A 225 -17.90 -9.12 8.13
CA ARG A 225 -17.69 -9.79 9.41
C ARG A 225 -16.22 -9.89 9.78
N ARG A 226 -15.37 -10.32 8.84
CA ARG A 226 -13.92 -10.40 9.04
C ARG A 226 -13.33 -9.04 9.41
N ARG A 227 -13.63 -7.98 8.65
CA ARG A 227 -13.12 -6.63 8.90
C ARG A 227 -13.56 -6.07 10.26
N ARG A 228 -14.81 -6.33 10.65
CA ARG A 228 -15.30 -5.99 11.99
C ARG A 228 -14.50 -6.69 13.09
N MET A 229 -14.19 -7.97 12.92
CA MET A 229 -13.44 -8.73 13.91
C MET A 229 -11.95 -8.32 13.94
N GLU A 230 -11.35 -8.01 12.82
CA GLU A 230 -9.99 -7.44 12.77
C GLU A 230 -9.92 -6.12 13.53
N ARG A 231 -10.88 -5.22 13.30
CA ARG A 231 -10.99 -3.95 14.03
C ARG A 231 -11.28 -4.17 15.52
N ALA A 232 -12.14 -5.12 15.87
CA ALA A 232 -12.42 -5.48 17.27
C ALA A 232 -11.15 -5.98 17.97
N ARG A 233 -10.39 -6.88 17.33
CA ARG A 233 -9.11 -7.39 17.86
C ARG A 233 -8.13 -6.26 18.13
N HIS A 234 -7.98 -5.33 17.19
CA HIS A 234 -7.13 -4.15 17.34
C HIS A 234 -7.58 -3.30 18.54
N LEU A 235 -8.85 -2.91 18.61
CA LEU A 235 -9.38 -2.10 19.72
C LEU A 235 -9.29 -2.82 21.09
N LEU A 236 -9.48 -4.12 21.13
CA LEU A 236 -9.34 -4.92 22.36
C LEU A 236 -7.90 -4.92 22.86
N ARG A 237 -6.91 -4.94 21.96
CA ARG A 237 -5.49 -4.97 22.32
C ARG A 237 -4.92 -3.59 22.60
N GLU A 238 -5.30 -2.58 21.80
CA GLU A 238 -4.60 -1.30 21.76
C GLU A 238 -5.37 -0.15 22.44
N SER A 239 -6.64 -0.36 22.82
CA SER A 239 -7.43 0.69 23.46
C SER A 239 -7.88 0.35 24.87
N THR A 240 -8.21 1.39 25.67
CA THR A 240 -8.81 1.29 27.00
C THR A 240 -10.34 1.29 26.97
N LEU A 241 -10.96 1.33 25.77
CA LEU A 241 -12.40 1.36 25.59
C LEU A 241 -13.10 0.17 26.29
N ALA A 242 -14.24 0.39 26.92
CA ALA A 242 -15.05 -0.68 27.47
C ALA A 242 -15.49 -1.67 26.39
N ILE A 243 -15.59 -2.96 26.70
CA ILE A 243 -15.99 -3.99 25.72
C ILE A 243 -17.33 -3.67 25.03
N PRO A 244 -18.37 -3.17 25.74
CA PRO A 244 -19.60 -2.73 25.07
C PRO A 244 -19.38 -1.60 24.04
N ALA A 245 -18.52 -0.64 24.36
CA ALA A 245 -18.19 0.45 23.45
C ALA A 245 -17.45 -0.07 22.19
N ILE A 246 -16.53 -1.04 22.34
CA ILE A 246 -15.87 -1.70 21.21
C ILE A 246 -16.90 -2.45 20.36
N ALA A 247 -17.79 -3.22 20.97
CA ALA A 247 -18.83 -3.94 20.26
C ALA A 247 -19.73 -3.00 19.43
N ALA A 248 -20.13 -1.87 19.99
CA ALA A 248 -20.86 -0.84 19.27
C ALA A 248 -20.03 -0.21 18.14
N ALA A 249 -18.75 0.14 18.39
CA ALA A 249 -17.86 0.76 17.43
C ALA A 249 -17.54 -0.13 16.21
N VAL A 250 -17.69 -1.44 16.33
CA VAL A 250 -17.55 -2.38 15.22
C VAL A 250 -18.89 -2.83 14.62
N GLY A 251 -20.00 -2.15 14.98
CA GLY A 251 -21.33 -2.43 14.44
C GLY A 251 -21.98 -3.73 14.94
N MET A 252 -21.63 -4.17 16.15
CA MET A 252 -22.15 -5.36 16.80
C MET A 252 -22.57 -5.04 18.26
N PRO A 253 -23.59 -4.18 18.48
CA PRO A 253 -23.95 -3.71 19.82
C PRO A 253 -24.48 -4.81 20.73
N ASP A 254 -25.00 -5.91 20.17
CA ASP A 254 -25.37 -7.09 20.95
C ASP A 254 -24.10 -7.80 21.47
N LEU A 255 -23.90 -7.74 22.78
CA LEU A 255 -22.74 -8.32 23.46
C LEU A 255 -22.67 -9.85 23.37
N GLN A 256 -23.81 -10.54 23.33
CA GLN A 256 -23.82 -11.99 23.18
C GLN A 256 -23.36 -12.39 21.78
N ALA A 257 -23.91 -11.73 20.74
CA ALA A 257 -23.49 -11.92 19.36
C ALA A 257 -22.01 -11.54 19.16
N PHE A 258 -21.55 -10.44 19.77
CA PHE A 258 -20.15 -10.01 19.75
C PHE A 258 -19.22 -11.03 20.42
N ASN A 259 -19.57 -11.54 21.59
CA ASN A 259 -18.81 -12.56 22.31
C ASN A 259 -18.69 -13.86 21.50
N LYS A 260 -19.81 -14.32 20.91
CA LYS A 260 -19.84 -15.50 20.02
C LYS A 260 -18.98 -15.30 18.79
N ALA A 261 -19.03 -14.12 18.18
CA ALA A 261 -18.21 -13.77 17.02
C ALA A 261 -16.71 -13.75 17.36
N CYS A 262 -16.31 -13.14 18.49
CA CYS A 262 -14.92 -13.14 18.93
C CYS A 262 -14.38 -14.56 19.15
N ARG A 263 -15.13 -15.43 19.83
CA ARG A 263 -14.70 -16.82 20.04
C ARG A 263 -14.55 -17.58 18.74
N ARG A 264 -15.48 -17.41 17.80
CA ARG A 264 -15.47 -18.10 16.51
C ARG A 264 -14.37 -17.60 15.56
N GLU A 265 -14.20 -16.28 15.44
CA GLU A 265 -13.33 -15.67 14.43
C GLU A 265 -11.91 -15.35 14.97
N LEU A 266 -11.79 -15.06 16.28
CA LEU A 266 -10.53 -14.68 16.92
C LEU A 266 -10.00 -15.74 17.89
N GLY A 267 -10.73 -16.84 18.08
CA GLY A 267 -10.35 -17.98 18.93
C GLY A 267 -10.47 -17.75 20.43
N ALA A 268 -10.89 -16.55 20.90
CA ALA A 268 -10.95 -16.24 22.32
C ALA A 268 -12.06 -15.24 22.65
N SER A 269 -12.42 -15.16 23.95
CA SER A 269 -13.36 -14.13 24.41
C SER A 269 -12.76 -12.72 24.36
N PRO A 270 -13.57 -11.64 24.25
CA PRO A 270 -13.08 -10.27 24.28
C PRO A 270 -12.19 -9.96 25.50
N ARG A 271 -12.54 -10.50 26.68
CA ARG A 271 -11.75 -10.33 27.90
C ARG A 271 -10.38 -11.02 27.78
N ALA A 272 -10.33 -12.24 27.24
CA ALA A 272 -9.09 -12.97 27.05
C ALA A 272 -8.17 -12.26 26.04
N ILE A 273 -8.73 -11.77 24.92
CA ILE A 273 -7.95 -11.01 23.93
C ILE A 273 -7.35 -9.74 24.54
N ARG A 274 -8.10 -9.04 25.40
CA ARG A 274 -7.62 -7.87 26.12
C ARG A 274 -6.54 -8.20 27.14
N ALA A 275 -6.64 -9.32 27.83
CA ALA A 275 -5.68 -9.75 28.85
C ALA A 275 -4.27 -9.98 28.26
N ILE A 276 -4.16 -10.39 26.99
CA ILE A 276 -2.87 -10.58 26.29
C ILE A 276 -2.09 -9.25 26.21
N ARG A 277 -2.76 -8.10 26.11
CA ARG A 277 -2.12 -6.76 26.08
C ARG A 277 -1.40 -6.41 27.39
N THR A 278 -1.94 -6.82 28.51
CA THR A 278 -1.46 -6.38 29.85
C THR A 278 -0.34 -7.25 30.41
N GLY A 279 0.15 -8.25 29.67
CA GLY A 279 1.15 -9.20 30.16
C GLY A 279 0.64 -10.01 31.38
N ARG A 280 -0.63 -9.86 31.75
CA ARG A 280 -1.27 -10.69 32.77
C ARG A 280 -1.65 -12.01 32.11
N VAL A 281 -0.79 -12.99 32.24
CA VAL A 281 -1.21 -14.39 32.14
C VAL A 281 -2.34 -14.56 33.17
N PRO A 282 -3.53 -15.08 32.79
CA PRO A 282 -4.54 -15.40 33.80
C PRO A 282 -3.91 -16.42 34.73
N VAL A 283 -3.62 -16.02 35.96
CA VAL A 283 -3.32 -16.97 37.02
C VAL A 283 -4.65 -17.72 37.22
N PRO A 284 -4.68 -19.06 37.09
CA PRO A 284 -5.88 -19.83 37.46
C PRO A 284 -6.18 -19.47 38.89
N VAL A 285 -7.40 -19.00 39.18
CA VAL A 285 -7.90 -18.84 40.54
C VAL A 285 -7.92 -20.25 41.09
N PRO A 286 -7.15 -20.59 42.15
CA PRO A 286 -7.26 -21.88 42.79
C PRO A 286 -8.70 -22.02 43.29
N ASP A 287 -9.31 -23.21 43.10
CA ASP A 287 -10.59 -23.54 43.70
C ASP A 287 -10.59 -23.19 45.17
N ALA A 288 -11.65 -22.55 45.64
CA ALA A 288 -11.76 -22.09 47.03
C ALA A 288 -11.68 -23.22 48.07
N ASP A 289 -11.65 -24.48 47.66
CA ASP A 289 -11.55 -25.68 48.50
C ASP A 289 -10.07 -26.15 48.76
N GLN A 290 -9.04 -25.44 48.28
CA GLN A 290 -7.65 -25.79 48.50
C GLN A 290 -6.86 -24.73 49.28
N VAL A 291 -7.49 -24.03 50.23
CA VAL A 291 -6.74 -23.20 51.17
C VAL A 291 -6.36 -24.07 52.37
N PRO A 292 -5.06 -24.40 52.55
CA PRO A 292 -4.66 -25.07 53.81
C PRO A 292 -4.91 -24.14 55.00
N ALA A 293 -5.58 -24.67 56.03
CA ALA A 293 -5.82 -23.96 57.29
C ALA A 293 -4.45 -23.72 58.02
N TYR A 294 -3.88 -22.55 57.77
CA TYR A 294 -2.81 -22.04 58.61
C TYR A 294 -3.25 -20.80 59.38
N ASP A 295 -3.02 -20.89 60.67
CA ASP A 295 -3.10 -19.84 61.70
C ASP A 295 -4.47 -19.63 62.40
N ARG A 296 -4.69 -20.45 63.42
CA ARG A 296 -5.45 -20.03 64.59
C ARG A 296 -4.51 -19.47 65.62
N PRO A 297 -4.69 -18.28 66.19
CA PRO A 297 -3.89 -17.80 67.29
C PRO A 297 -4.18 -18.63 68.56
N VAL A 298 -3.15 -19.05 69.26
CA VAL A 298 -3.20 -19.73 70.55
C VAL A 298 -3.76 -18.76 71.61
N PRO A 299 -4.81 -19.13 72.39
CA PRO A 299 -5.26 -18.30 73.51
C PRO A 299 -4.25 -18.36 74.66
N ARG A 300 -4.02 -17.21 75.31
CA ARG A 300 -3.29 -17.08 76.54
C ARG A 300 -4.04 -17.66 77.74
#